data_52b11b4da8b53820cdd443537bbcb164
#
_entry.id   52b11b4da8b53820cdd443537bbcb164
#
_cell.length_a   1.000
_cell.length_b   1.000
_cell.length_c   1.000
_cell.angle_alpha   90.00
_cell.angle_beta   90.00
_cell.angle_gamma   90.00
#
_symmetry.space_group_name_H-M   'P 1'
#
loop_
_entity.id
_entity.type
_entity.pdbx_description
1 polymer ?
#
loop_
_entity_poly.entity_id
_entity_poly.type
_entity_poly.pdbx_seq_one_letter_code
_entity_poly.pdbx_strand_id
1 'polypeptide(L)'
;MRKGFPAFTTSLIGSMPRSRELLQAKRLLQNGKLAPEEYQTLLNQETELVVQVQERNGIDLITSGELNRDNYVSFVSEKLEGATMMSMADMLPYMEDKQGFEEILDTLDVPAVSIKNAICTGKIRRKESLVGEEMQRLRRFSEKERKATLPGPYLLTRSMWLPALSSKVYDSKEELGKDVLQVLKEEILDLMQMGVSVIQFDEPVLTEVVFTKGKTRSFMCAALSEKKDPTEELQFATALLQEIMDFMREKELISVLHVCRGNWSKNEGILLSGSYTPLVPLFSAVLPSVLALEYSTKRAGDLASLLENERIREHCILGLGVINPRIDTVETRESIVRRAEEALQYLPKEQLWLNPDCGFATFANRPVNVLPCIEKKLQELHFAQEYLRKERG
;
A
#
# COMPACT_ATOMS: atom_id res chain seq x y z
N MET A 1 11.64 -13.89 20.97
CA MET A 1 10.67 -12.82 21.29
C MET A 1 10.72 -11.80 20.16
N ARG A 2 9.61 -11.59 19.45
CA ARG A 2 9.51 -10.48 18.48
C ARG A 2 9.87 -9.20 19.23
N LYS A 3 10.71 -8.30 18.67
CA LYS A 3 10.92 -6.95 19.21
C LYS A 3 9.52 -6.33 19.34
N GLY A 4 9.02 -6.25 20.57
CA GLY A 4 7.69 -5.72 20.83
C GLY A 4 7.71 -4.23 20.57
N PHE A 5 6.95 -3.77 19.59
CA PHE A 5 6.63 -2.36 19.50
C PHE A 5 5.74 -1.97 20.71
N PRO A 6 5.86 -0.75 21.21
CA PRO A 6 5.00 -0.29 22.31
C PRO A 6 3.53 -0.30 21.92
N ALA A 7 2.64 -0.36 22.91
CA ALA A 7 1.21 -0.21 22.68
C ALA A 7 0.91 1.08 21.90
N PHE A 8 -0.11 1.03 21.06
CA PHE A 8 -0.53 2.16 20.22
C PHE A 8 0.57 2.70 19.30
N THR A 9 1.44 1.83 18.80
CA THR A 9 2.46 2.22 17.82
C THR A 9 1.83 2.92 16.64
N THR A 10 2.43 4.05 16.24
CA THR A 10 1.97 4.84 15.10
C THR A 10 2.85 4.59 13.86
N SER A 11 2.21 4.49 12.71
CA SER A 11 2.88 4.35 11.41
C SER A 11 2.07 4.99 10.29
N LEU A 12 2.75 5.58 9.30
CA LEU A 12 2.07 5.95 8.05
C LEU A 12 1.90 4.72 7.16
N ILE A 13 0.96 4.77 6.22
CA ILE A 13 0.84 3.70 5.20
C ILE A 13 2.05 3.74 4.26
N GLY A 14 2.38 4.90 3.69
CA GLY A 14 3.60 5.04 2.88
C GLY A 14 3.70 6.40 2.21
N SER A 15 2.91 6.64 1.18
CA SER A 15 3.07 7.77 0.27
C SER A 15 2.75 9.14 0.89
N MET A 16 3.63 10.11 0.61
CA MET A 16 3.50 11.52 0.99
C MET A 16 3.46 12.41 -0.27
N PRO A 17 2.84 13.60 -0.21
CA PRO A 17 2.80 14.51 -1.34
C PRO A 17 4.21 14.99 -1.74
N ARG A 18 4.45 15.08 -3.05
CA ARG A 18 5.67 15.59 -3.65
C ARG A 18 5.50 17.10 -3.92
N SER A 19 6.59 17.86 -3.83
CA SER A 19 6.58 19.25 -4.27
C SER A 19 6.42 19.36 -5.80
N ARG A 20 6.04 20.53 -6.26
CA ARG A 20 6.00 20.83 -7.71
C ARG A 20 7.40 20.77 -8.31
N GLU A 21 8.38 21.21 -7.55
CA GLU A 21 9.80 21.23 -7.88
C GLU A 21 10.32 19.80 -8.12
N LEU A 22 10.04 18.86 -7.22
CA LEU A 22 10.45 17.45 -7.36
C LEU A 22 9.78 16.80 -8.57
N LEU A 23 8.48 17.04 -8.77
CA LEU A 23 7.74 16.51 -9.93
C LEU A 23 8.29 17.05 -11.25
N GLN A 24 8.64 18.35 -11.29
CA GLN A 24 9.25 18.97 -12.46
C GLN A 24 10.67 18.42 -12.70
N ALA A 25 11.47 18.30 -11.64
CA ALA A 25 12.82 17.74 -11.72
C ALA A 25 12.80 16.30 -12.26
N LYS A 26 11.85 15.48 -11.81
CA LYS A 26 11.68 14.11 -12.32
C LYS A 26 11.37 14.07 -13.82
N ARG A 27 10.49 14.96 -14.29
CA ARG A 27 10.19 15.08 -15.73
C ARG A 27 11.40 15.55 -16.54
N LEU A 28 12.18 16.49 -16.00
CA LEU A 28 13.40 16.98 -16.66
C LEU A 28 14.45 15.87 -16.73
N LEU A 29 14.63 15.10 -15.66
CA LEU A 29 15.51 13.93 -15.65
C LEU A 29 15.10 12.91 -16.70
N GLN A 30 13.82 12.53 -16.77
CA GLN A 30 13.29 11.58 -17.75
C GLN A 30 13.49 12.04 -19.20
N ASN A 31 13.54 13.35 -19.44
CA ASN A 31 13.79 13.96 -20.74
C ASN A 31 15.27 14.25 -21.01
N GLY A 32 16.19 13.82 -20.14
CA GLY A 32 17.63 14.08 -20.26
C GLY A 32 18.03 15.56 -20.13
N LYS A 33 17.17 16.39 -19.47
CA LYS A 33 17.36 17.85 -19.29
C LYS A 33 17.80 18.23 -17.88
N LEU A 34 17.98 17.28 -16.99
CA LEU A 34 18.49 17.46 -15.63
C LEU A 34 19.49 16.35 -15.33
N ALA A 35 20.60 16.67 -14.66
CA ALA A 35 21.56 15.68 -14.22
C ALA A 35 20.99 14.80 -13.11
N PRO A 36 21.30 13.48 -13.08
CA PRO A 36 20.83 12.57 -12.03
C PRO A 36 21.15 13.05 -10.61
N GLU A 37 22.33 13.65 -10.43
CA GLU A 37 22.82 14.14 -9.14
C GLU A 37 22.00 15.31 -8.61
N GLU A 38 21.56 16.19 -9.49
CA GLU A 38 20.68 17.34 -9.14
C GLU A 38 19.30 16.82 -8.67
N TYR A 39 18.75 15.83 -9.39
CA TYR A 39 17.49 15.19 -8.97
C TYR A 39 17.63 14.48 -7.62
N GLN A 40 18.72 13.74 -7.42
CA GLN A 40 18.98 13.03 -6.15
C GLN A 40 19.14 14.02 -4.98
N THR A 41 19.75 15.17 -5.22
CA THR A 41 19.88 16.24 -4.21
C THR A 41 18.51 16.72 -3.74
N LEU A 42 17.62 17.05 -4.67
CA LEU A 42 16.26 17.49 -4.37
C LEU A 42 15.43 16.39 -3.69
N LEU A 43 15.55 15.15 -4.18
CA LEU A 43 14.88 13.99 -3.60
C LEU A 43 15.34 13.74 -2.15
N ASN A 44 16.62 13.92 -1.85
CA ASN A 44 17.16 13.83 -0.50
C ASN A 44 16.56 14.91 0.42
N GLN A 45 16.52 16.15 -0.03
CA GLN A 45 15.95 17.28 0.73
C GLN A 45 14.47 17.04 1.07
N GLU A 46 13.68 16.57 0.11
CA GLU A 46 12.27 16.26 0.36
C GLU A 46 12.08 15.02 1.23
N THR A 47 12.95 14.02 1.10
CA THR A 47 12.91 12.85 2.01
C THR A 47 13.20 13.28 3.44
N GLU A 48 14.21 14.13 3.64
CA GLU A 48 14.53 14.68 4.96
C GLU A 48 13.35 15.45 5.56
N LEU A 49 12.69 16.30 4.76
CA LEU A 49 11.48 17.03 5.20
C LEU A 49 10.37 16.07 5.63
N VAL A 50 10.09 15.03 4.85
CA VAL A 50 9.07 14.02 5.17
C VAL A 50 9.43 13.25 6.44
N VAL A 51 10.70 12.93 6.64
CA VAL A 51 11.19 12.29 7.89
C VAL A 51 10.98 13.23 9.08
N GLN A 52 11.39 14.49 8.97
CA GLN A 52 11.23 15.49 10.03
C GLN A 52 9.75 15.69 10.40
N VAL A 53 8.83 15.69 9.41
CA VAL A 53 7.38 15.75 9.67
C VAL A 53 6.92 14.56 10.49
N GLN A 54 7.36 13.35 10.18
CA GLN A 54 7.01 12.14 10.94
C GLN A 54 7.59 12.18 12.36
N GLU A 55 8.87 12.55 12.50
CA GLU A 55 9.55 12.54 13.80
C GLU A 55 8.99 13.59 14.77
N ARG A 56 8.80 14.86 14.32
CA ARG A 56 8.25 15.91 15.18
C ARG A 56 6.79 15.70 15.58
N ASN A 57 6.06 14.86 14.83
CA ASN A 57 4.71 14.43 15.16
C ASN A 57 4.68 13.04 15.83
N GLY A 58 5.79 12.58 16.39
CA GLY A 58 5.87 11.42 17.25
C GLY A 58 5.60 10.06 16.57
N ILE A 59 5.68 9.97 15.23
CA ILE A 59 5.50 8.69 14.54
C ILE A 59 6.60 7.70 14.97
N ASP A 60 6.20 6.52 15.42
CA ASP A 60 7.13 5.51 15.95
C ASP A 60 7.87 4.76 14.84
N LEU A 61 7.13 4.35 13.79
CA LEU A 61 7.61 3.57 12.67
C LEU A 61 7.52 4.39 11.40
N ILE A 62 8.64 4.86 10.88
CA ILE A 62 8.69 5.83 9.80
C ILE A 62 8.80 5.18 8.41
N THR A 63 8.33 5.91 7.40
CA THR A 63 8.35 5.52 5.98
C THR A 63 9.10 6.55 5.14
N SER A 64 9.55 6.14 3.94
CA SER A 64 10.27 7.00 2.99
C SER A 64 9.41 8.11 2.37
N GLY A 65 8.09 8.02 2.48
CA GLY A 65 7.15 8.87 1.76
C GLY A 65 6.97 8.49 0.28
N GLU A 66 7.68 7.48 -0.23
CA GLU A 66 7.57 6.96 -1.61
C GLU A 66 7.79 8.05 -2.69
N LEU A 67 8.60 9.05 -2.38
CA LEU A 67 8.70 10.28 -3.17
C LEU A 67 9.21 10.06 -4.59
N ASN A 68 10.02 9.01 -4.81
CA ASN A 68 10.56 8.67 -6.13
C ASN A 68 9.58 7.86 -7.00
N ARG A 69 8.46 7.40 -6.48
CA ARG A 69 7.50 6.55 -7.21
C ARG A 69 6.46 7.40 -7.94
N ASP A 70 6.05 6.99 -9.14
CA ASP A 70 4.91 7.60 -9.84
C ASP A 70 3.57 7.17 -9.21
N ASN A 71 3.49 5.89 -8.85
CA ASN A 71 2.45 5.29 -8.03
C ASN A 71 3.03 4.09 -7.28
N TYR A 72 2.22 3.45 -6.44
CA TYR A 72 2.63 2.37 -5.53
C TYR A 72 2.92 1.03 -6.22
N VAL A 73 2.68 0.87 -7.52
CA VAL A 73 2.88 -0.40 -8.25
C VAL A 73 3.77 -0.27 -9.49
N SER A 74 3.65 0.80 -10.28
CA SER A 74 4.32 0.90 -11.58
C SER A 74 5.85 1.04 -11.49
N PHE A 75 6.36 1.54 -10.36
CA PHE A 75 7.79 1.77 -10.16
C PHE A 75 8.64 0.50 -10.29
N VAL A 76 8.04 -0.68 -10.11
CA VAL A 76 8.77 -1.96 -10.22
C VAL A 76 9.22 -2.29 -11.65
N SER A 77 8.62 -1.69 -12.67
CA SER A 77 8.93 -2.02 -14.08
C SER A 77 10.39 -1.76 -14.45
N GLU A 78 10.99 -0.72 -13.91
CA GLU A 78 12.38 -0.37 -14.15
C GLU A 78 13.35 -1.27 -13.37
N LYS A 79 12.87 -1.92 -12.32
CA LYS A 79 13.60 -2.78 -11.40
C LYS A 79 13.53 -4.27 -11.78
N LEU A 80 12.71 -4.62 -12.76
CA LEU A 80 12.46 -5.99 -13.20
C LEU A 80 12.89 -6.20 -14.65
N GLU A 81 13.49 -7.36 -14.94
CA GLU A 81 13.55 -7.92 -16.27
C GLU A 81 12.19 -8.48 -16.66
N GLY A 82 11.88 -8.48 -17.95
CA GLY A 82 10.63 -9.04 -18.47
C GLY A 82 9.39 -8.18 -18.26
N ALA A 83 9.50 -7.02 -17.62
CA ALA A 83 8.42 -6.07 -17.41
C ALA A 83 8.57 -4.86 -18.33
N THR A 84 7.46 -4.44 -18.96
CA THR A 84 7.39 -3.23 -19.80
C THR A 84 6.39 -2.25 -19.20
N MET A 85 6.82 -0.99 -19.03
CA MET A 85 5.91 0.07 -18.59
C MET A 85 4.92 0.41 -19.68
N MET A 86 3.63 0.29 -19.40
CA MET A 86 2.54 0.65 -20.32
C MET A 86 1.52 1.53 -19.61
N SER A 87 1.08 2.59 -20.29
CA SER A 87 -0.10 3.35 -19.86
C SER A 87 -1.38 2.59 -20.20
N MET A 88 -2.50 2.97 -19.57
CA MET A 88 -3.81 2.40 -19.90
C MET A 88 -4.14 2.61 -21.41
N ALA A 89 -3.72 3.74 -21.98
CA ALA A 89 -3.88 4.00 -23.41
C ALA A 89 -3.06 3.03 -24.28
N ASP A 90 -1.84 2.68 -23.87
CA ASP A 90 -0.98 1.71 -24.59
C ASP A 90 -1.55 0.29 -24.53
N MET A 91 -2.36 -0.03 -23.52
CA MET A 91 -2.96 -1.35 -23.33
C MET A 91 -4.24 -1.56 -24.13
N LEU A 92 -4.93 -0.49 -24.53
CA LEU A 92 -6.21 -0.55 -25.25
C LEU A 92 -6.18 -1.46 -26.52
N PRO A 93 -5.13 -1.49 -27.36
CA PRO A 93 -5.06 -2.40 -28.50
C PRO A 93 -5.09 -3.89 -28.16
N TYR A 94 -4.72 -4.25 -26.93
CA TYR A 94 -4.61 -5.62 -26.44
C TYR A 94 -5.83 -6.10 -25.65
N MET A 95 -6.83 -5.20 -25.45
CA MET A 95 -8.05 -5.54 -24.70
C MET A 95 -9.06 -6.22 -25.62
N GLU A 96 -9.66 -7.32 -25.15
CA GLU A 96 -10.75 -8.02 -25.85
C GLU A 96 -12.05 -7.20 -25.78
N ASP A 97 -12.42 -6.75 -24.59
CA ASP A 97 -13.57 -5.87 -24.33
C ASP A 97 -13.12 -4.41 -24.27
N LYS A 98 -12.93 -3.81 -25.45
CA LYS A 98 -12.52 -2.40 -25.57
C LYS A 98 -13.56 -1.45 -25.01
N GLN A 99 -14.84 -1.72 -25.25
CA GLN A 99 -15.93 -0.85 -24.81
C GLN A 99 -16.03 -0.86 -23.28
N GLY A 100 -16.00 -2.04 -22.66
CA GLY A 100 -16.01 -2.14 -21.20
C GLY A 100 -14.77 -1.52 -20.55
N PHE A 101 -13.63 -1.58 -21.24
CA PHE A 101 -12.40 -0.92 -20.77
C PHE A 101 -12.49 0.61 -20.88
N GLU A 102 -13.05 1.15 -21.97
CA GLU A 102 -13.31 2.59 -22.11
C GLU A 102 -14.31 3.09 -21.07
N GLU A 103 -15.39 2.33 -20.79
CA GLU A 103 -16.34 2.66 -19.72
C GLU A 103 -15.66 2.72 -18.33
N ILE A 104 -14.71 1.82 -18.07
CA ILE A 104 -13.90 1.88 -16.83
C ILE A 104 -13.06 3.16 -16.81
N LEU A 105 -12.41 3.52 -17.90
CA LEU A 105 -11.60 4.74 -18.00
C LEU A 105 -12.43 6.00 -17.77
N ASP A 106 -13.66 6.04 -18.28
CA ASP A 106 -14.59 7.17 -18.09
C ASP A 106 -15.04 7.30 -16.61
N THR A 107 -15.10 6.19 -15.87
CA THR A 107 -15.43 6.22 -14.44
C THR A 107 -14.26 6.61 -13.55
N LEU A 108 -13.02 6.50 -14.07
CA LEU A 108 -11.82 6.90 -13.35
C LEU A 108 -11.66 8.41 -13.48
N ASP A 109 -11.64 9.10 -12.35
CA ASP A 109 -11.36 10.54 -12.27
C ASP A 109 -9.86 10.86 -12.54
N VAL A 110 -9.23 10.11 -13.49
CA VAL A 110 -7.80 10.22 -13.83
C VAL A 110 -7.60 9.99 -15.32
N PRO A 111 -6.81 10.83 -16.03
CA PRO A 111 -6.49 10.60 -17.44
C PRO A 111 -5.80 9.24 -17.66
N ALA A 112 -6.28 8.47 -18.63
CA ALA A 112 -5.78 7.13 -18.96
C ALA A 112 -4.26 7.07 -19.22
N VAL A 113 -3.69 8.13 -19.79
CA VAL A 113 -2.23 8.25 -20.01
C VAL A 113 -1.41 8.45 -18.74
N SER A 114 -2.05 8.85 -17.64
CA SER A 114 -1.39 9.07 -16.35
C SER A 114 -1.28 7.80 -15.50
N ILE A 115 -2.03 6.77 -15.85
CA ILE A 115 -2.04 5.48 -15.17
C ILE A 115 -1.10 4.55 -15.91
N LYS A 116 -0.04 4.13 -15.25
CA LYS A 116 0.97 3.23 -15.81
C LYS A 116 1.06 1.98 -14.97
N ASN A 117 1.21 0.83 -15.65
CA ASN A 117 1.45 -0.46 -15.05
C ASN A 117 2.70 -1.12 -15.65
N ALA A 118 3.37 -1.95 -14.85
CA ALA A 118 4.39 -2.86 -15.32
C ALA A 118 3.69 -4.08 -15.93
N ILE A 119 3.78 -4.29 -17.24
CA ILE A 119 3.16 -5.42 -17.94
C ILE A 119 4.19 -6.50 -18.22
N CYS A 120 3.86 -7.74 -17.91
CA CYS A 120 4.69 -8.91 -18.22
C CYS A 120 4.76 -9.15 -19.73
N THR A 121 5.95 -8.95 -20.29
CA THR A 121 6.28 -9.17 -21.71
C THR A 121 7.45 -10.14 -21.90
N GLY A 122 8.06 -10.61 -20.83
CA GLY A 122 9.16 -11.58 -20.76
C GLY A 122 9.17 -12.30 -19.42
N LYS A 123 10.10 -13.25 -19.21
CA LYS A 123 10.25 -13.92 -17.91
C LYS A 123 10.64 -12.89 -16.84
N ILE A 124 9.86 -12.85 -15.75
CA ILE A 124 10.04 -11.90 -14.68
C ILE A 124 11.20 -12.33 -13.79
N ARG A 125 12.15 -11.43 -13.60
CA ARG A 125 13.28 -11.58 -12.69
C ARG A 125 13.61 -10.24 -12.05
N ARG A 126 14.14 -10.26 -10.86
CA ARG A 126 14.64 -9.06 -10.20
C ARG A 126 15.98 -8.64 -10.83
N LYS A 127 16.04 -7.41 -11.32
CA LYS A 127 17.25 -6.80 -11.90
C LYS A 127 18.07 -6.09 -10.82
N GLU A 128 17.37 -5.38 -9.93
CA GLU A 128 17.94 -4.62 -8.83
C GLU A 128 16.92 -4.51 -7.69
N SER A 129 17.37 -4.02 -6.51
CA SER A 129 16.48 -3.84 -5.37
C SER A 129 15.33 -2.90 -5.70
N LEU A 130 14.10 -3.29 -5.31
CA LEU A 130 12.90 -2.52 -5.58
C LEU A 130 12.88 -1.21 -4.79
N VAL A 131 13.19 -1.28 -3.49
CA VAL A 131 13.09 -0.14 -2.56
C VAL A 131 14.33 0.09 -1.69
N GLY A 132 15.41 -0.63 -1.95
CA GLY A 132 16.65 -0.54 -1.16
C GLY A 132 17.23 0.88 -1.11
N GLU A 133 17.24 1.60 -2.25
CA GLU A 133 17.68 3.00 -2.28
C GLU A 133 16.82 3.92 -1.40
N GLU A 134 15.49 3.68 -1.35
CA GLU A 134 14.60 4.43 -0.47
C GLU A 134 14.94 4.17 1.00
N MET A 135 15.19 2.92 1.37
CA MET A 135 15.55 2.54 2.74
C MET A 135 16.93 3.03 3.15
N GLN A 136 17.90 3.04 2.25
CA GLN A 136 19.21 3.64 2.48
C GLN A 136 19.11 5.15 2.67
N ARG A 137 18.29 5.83 1.86
CA ARG A 137 18.05 7.27 1.99
C ARG A 137 17.38 7.60 3.31
N LEU A 138 16.35 6.85 3.68
CA LEU A 138 15.63 7.01 4.94
C LEU A 138 16.57 6.87 6.15
N ARG A 139 17.47 5.90 6.11
CA ARG A 139 18.47 5.68 7.18
C ARG A 139 19.42 6.87 7.40
N ARG A 140 19.66 7.70 6.38
CA ARG A 140 20.53 8.88 6.52
C ARG A 140 19.91 9.98 7.38
N PHE A 141 18.58 10.01 7.46
CA PHE A 141 17.83 11.09 8.08
C PHE A 141 17.15 10.67 9.39
N SER A 142 17.14 9.38 9.74
CA SER A 142 16.54 8.91 10.98
C SER A 142 17.17 7.62 11.50
N GLU A 143 17.25 7.54 12.83
CA GLU A 143 17.64 6.32 13.57
C GLU A 143 16.41 5.50 14.04
N LYS A 144 15.18 6.00 13.80
CA LYS A 144 13.96 5.27 14.16
C LYS A 144 13.81 3.99 13.32
N GLU A 145 12.98 3.08 13.83
CA GLU A 145 12.59 1.88 13.08
C GLU A 145 11.88 2.28 11.77
N ARG A 146 12.22 1.56 10.71
CA ARG A 146 11.80 1.87 9.33
C ARG A 146 10.89 0.79 8.80
N LYS A 147 9.85 1.22 8.10
CA LYS A 147 8.95 0.34 7.37
C LYS A 147 9.17 0.50 5.86
N ALA A 148 9.51 -0.60 5.19
CA ALA A 148 9.47 -0.68 3.75
C ALA A 148 8.05 -0.97 3.27
N THR A 149 7.64 -0.38 2.15
CA THR A 149 6.33 -0.60 1.51
C THR A 149 6.54 -1.18 0.12
N LEU A 150 5.88 -2.29 -0.17
CA LEU A 150 5.94 -3.03 -1.43
C LEU A 150 4.54 -3.29 -1.96
N PRO A 151 4.34 -3.37 -3.28
CA PRO A 151 3.11 -3.95 -3.81
C PRO A 151 3.02 -5.42 -3.36
N GLY A 152 1.82 -5.86 -2.99
CA GLY A 152 1.60 -7.24 -2.60
C GLY A 152 1.73 -8.22 -3.77
N PRO A 153 1.97 -9.50 -3.51
CA PRO A 153 2.21 -10.49 -4.56
C PRO A 153 1.00 -10.69 -5.47
N TYR A 154 -0.22 -10.63 -4.93
CA TYR A 154 -1.44 -10.76 -5.72
C TYR A 154 -1.69 -9.52 -6.58
N LEU A 155 -1.60 -8.31 -5.99
CA LEU A 155 -1.68 -7.05 -6.72
C LEU A 155 -0.67 -7.04 -7.88
N LEU A 156 0.58 -7.36 -7.60
CA LEU A 156 1.66 -7.29 -8.59
C LEU A 156 1.43 -8.29 -9.72
N THR A 157 1.12 -9.54 -9.40
CA THR A 157 0.82 -10.58 -10.40
C THR A 157 -0.36 -10.18 -11.27
N ARG A 158 -1.45 -9.70 -10.65
CA ARG A 158 -2.67 -9.31 -11.35
C ARG A 158 -2.47 -8.09 -12.25
N SER A 159 -1.74 -7.07 -11.76
CA SER A 159 -1.47 -5.86 -12.53
C SER A 159 -0.49 -6.06 -13.67
N MET A 160 0.38 -7.07 -13.59
CA MET A 160 1.33 -7.41 -14.65
C MET A 160 0.73 -8.33 -15.73
N TRP A 161 -0.38 -9.01 -15.42
CA TRP A 161 -0.99 -9.98 -16.32
C TRP A 161 -1.88 -9.30 -17.37
N LEU A 162 -1.40 -9.26 -18.61
CA LEU A 162 -2.18 -8.86 -19.79
C LEU A 162 -2.23 -10.08 -20.75
N PRO A 163 -3.37 -10.81 -20.85
CA PRO A 163 -3.42 -12.10 -21.54
C PRO A 163 -2.80 -12.09 -22.93
N ALA A 164 -3.10 -11.09 -23.75
CA ALA A 164 -2.57 -10.98 -25.12
C ALA A 164 -1.04 -10.91 -25.23
N LEU A 165 -0.34 -10.50 -24.15
CA LEU A 165 1.11 -10.40 -24.09
C LEU A 165 1.70 -11.46 -23.16
N SER A 166 1.18 -11.59 -21.95
CA SER A 166 1.74 -12.40 -20.88
C SER A 166 1.62 -13.90 -21.15
N SER A 167 0.55 -14.37 -21.85
CA SER A 167 0.39 -15.77 -22.24
C SER A 167 1.41 -16.27 -23.27
N LYS A 168 2.18 -15.37 -23.87
CA LYS A 168 3.32 -15.75 -24.73
C LYS A 168 4.54 -16.19 -23.93
N VAL A 169 4.55 -15.94 -22.61
CA VAL A 169 5.68 -16.16 -21.72
C VAL A 169 5.37 -17.15 -20.61
N TYR A 170 4.14 -17.11 -20.09
CA TYR A 170 3.65 -17.96 -19.01
C TYR A 170 2.35 -18.65 -19.41
N ASP A 171 2.20 -19.92 -19.05
CA ASP A 171 1.00 -20.70 -19.36
C ASP A 171 -0.21 -20.21 -18.54
N SER A 172 0.04 -19.59 -17.38
CA SER A 172 -1.02 -19.06 -16.52
C SER A 172 -0.53 -17.89 -15.64
N LYS A 173 -1.49 -17.15 -15.08
CA LYS A 173 -1.26 -16.11 -14.08
C LYS A 173 -0.62 -16.67 -12.80
N GLU A 174 -0.98 -17.89 -12.45
CA GLU A 174 -0.45 -18.63 -11.31
C GLU A 174 1.06 -18.92 -11.47
N GLU A 175 1.49 -19.23 -12.69
CA GLU A 175 2.91 -19.43 -12.99
C GLU A 175 3.70 -18.10 -12.89
N LEU A 176 3.15 -17.00 -13.42
CA LEU A 176 3.73 -15.67 -13.21
C LEU A 176 3.84 -15.33 -11.71
N GLY A 177 2.82 -15.69 -10.91
CA GLY A 177 2.80 -15.48 -9.47
C GLY A 177 3.98 -16.10 -8.74
N LYS A 178 4.50 -17.24 -9.20
CA LYS A 178 5.70 -17.88 -8.61
C LYS A 178 6.96 -17.04 -8.83
N ASP A 179 7.15 -16.49 -10.02
CA ASP A 179 8.29 -15.62 -10.30
C ASP A 179 8.17 -14.28 -9.56
N VAL A 180 6.96 -13.74 -9.41
CA VAL A 180 6.68 -12.56 -8.58
C VAL A 180 7.03 -12.83 -7.12
N LEU A 181 6.64 -13.97 -6.57
CA LEU A 181 7.02 -14.38 -5.21
C LEU A 181 8.54 -14.46 -5.04
N GLN A 182 9.24 -15.03 -6.02
CA GLN A 182 10.70 -15.11 -5.99
C GLN A 182 11.33 -13.70 -5.94
N VAL A 183 10.87 -12.77 -6.78
CA VAL A 183 11.32 -11.36 -6.76
C VAL A 183 11.12 -10.72 -5.39
N LEU A 184 9.94 -10.91 -4.78
CA LEU A 184 9.64 -10.34 -3.47
C LEU A 184 10.46 -10.98 -2.35
N LYS A 185 10.72 -12.29 -2.41
CA LYS A 185 11.59 -12.98 -1.44
C LYS A 185 13.03 -12.47 -1.50
N GLU A 186 13.56 -12.25 -2.70
CA GLU A 186 14.89 -11.65 -2.88
C GLU A 186 14.95 -10.23 -2.32
N GLU A 187 13.92 -9.42 -2.56
CA GLU A 187 13.81 -8.08 -2.00
C GLU A 187 13.75 -8.08 -0.47
N ILE A 188 12.96 -8.99 0.13
CA ILE A 188 12.89 -9.15 1.59
C ILE A 188 14.27 -9.46 2.19
N LEU A 189 15.04 -10.34 1.56
CA LEU A 189 16.38 -10.69 2.04
C LEU A 189 17.35 -9.50 2.00
N ASP A 190 17.31 -8.70 0.95
CA ASP A 190 18.13 -7.49 0.86
C ASP A 190 17.72 -6.44 1.90
N LEU A 191 16.41 -6.22 2.07
CA LEU A 191 15.88 -5.31 3.09
C LEU A 191 16.27 -5.75 4.50
N MET A 192 16.21 -7.06 4.77
CA MET A 192 16.67 -7.61 6.05
C MET A 192 18.16 -7.35 6.29
N GLN A 193 19.01 -7.51 5.28
CA GLN A 193 20.46 -7.18 5.38
C GLN A 193 20.70 -5.69 5.62
N MET A 194 19.81 -4.81 5.14
CA MET A 194 19.85 -3.37 5.43
C MET A 194 19.31 -3.01 6.81
N GLY A 195 18.90 -3.99 7.62
CA GLY A 195 18.35 -3.81 8.96
C GLY A 195 16.89 -3.33 8.98
N VAL A 196 16.12 -3.57 7.91
CA VAL A 196 14.69 -3.33 7.89
C VAL A 196 13.97 -4.55 8.48
N SER A 197 13.20 -4.33 9.54
CA SER A 197 12.50 -5.38 10.27
C SER A 197 10.99 -5.42 10.00
N VAL A 198 10.43 -4.38 9.39
CA VAL A 198 9.01 -4.25 9.10
C VAL A 198 8.79 -4.01 7.61
N ILE A 199 8.03 -4.89 6.97
CA ILE A 199 7.72 -4.80 5.54
C ILE A 199 6.20 -4.86 5.35
N GLN A 200 5.66 -3.86 4.65
CA GLN A 200 4.25 -3.75 4.30
C GLN A 200 4.03 -4.21 2.86
N PHE A 201 3.00 -5.02 2.67
CA PHE A 201 2.48 -5.38 1.37
C PHE A 201 1.11 -4.72 1.15
N ASP A 202 0.99 -3.96 0.06
CA ASP A 202 -0.25 -3.29 -0.31
C ASP A 202 -1.09 -4.18 -1.24
N GLU A 203 -2.31 -4.51 -0.79
CA GLU A 203 -3.26 -5.37 -1.53
C GLU A 203 -4.65 -4.74 -1.64
N PRO A 204 -4.77 -3.53 -2.18
CA PRO A 204 -6.08 -2.86 -2.30
C PRO A 204 -7.04 -3.63 -3.21
N VAL A 205 -6.54 -4.43 -4.14
CA VAL A 205 -7.32 -5.17 -5.14
C VAL A 205 -8.20 -6.25 -4.49
N LEU A 206 -7.86 -6.71 -3.28
CA LEU A 206 -8.71 -7.67 -2.55
C LEU A 206 -10.11 -7.13 -2.30
N THR A 207 -10.25 -5.83 -2.03
CA THR A 207 -11.57 -5.21 -1.85
C THR A 207 -12.33 -5.08 -3.17
N GLU A 208 -11.65 -4.95 -4.30
CA GLU A 208 -12.30 -5.00 -5.61
C GLU A 208 -12.92 -6.37 -5.85
N VAL A 209 -12.18 -7.45 -5.62
CA VAL A 209 -12.68 -8.82 -5.81
C VAL A 209 -14.01 -9.06 -5.10
N VAL A 210 -14.18 -8.51 -3.89
CA VAL A 210 -15.37 -8.77 -3.06
C VAL A 210 -16.50 -7.74 -3.22
N PHE A 211 -16.21 -6.51 -3.68
CA PHE A 211 -17.22 -5.44 -3.69
C PHE A 211 -17.71 -5.03 -5.06
N THR A 212 -17.12 -5.53 -6.16
CA THR A 212 -17.49 -5.14 -7.52
C THR A 212 -18.66 -5.93 -8.12
N LYS A 213 -19.47 -6.65 -7.36
CA LYS A 213 -20.60 -7.45 -7.85
C LYS A 213 -21.40 -6.69 -8.93
N GLY A 214 -21.07 -6.93 -10.20
CA GLY A 214 -21.82 -6.46 -11.38
C GLY A 214 -21.74 -4.96 -11.70
N LYS A 215 -20.84 -4.18 -11.06
CA LYS A 215 -20.59 -2.76 -11.36
C LYS A 215 -19.16 -2.57 -11.85
N THR A 216 -18.99 -1.75 -12.88
CA THR A 216 -17.72 -1.30 -13.48
C THR A 216 -16.91 -0.38 -12.55
N ARG A 217 -16.76 -0.73 -11.28
CA ARG A 217 -15.90 -0.02 -10.33
C ARG A 217 -14.63 -0.85 -10.15
N SER A 218 -13.57 -0.47 -10.85
CA SER A 218 -12.28 -1.15 -10.80
C SER A 218 -11.23 -0.23 -10.17
N PHE A 219 -10.28 -0.84 -9.46
CA PHE A 219 -9.00 -0.17 -9.22
C PHE A 219 -8.27 0.00 -10.55
N MET A 220 -7.55 1.11 -10.69
CA MET A 220 -6.81 1.43 -11.91
C MET A 220 -5.80 0.33 -12.31
N CYS A 221 -5.23 -0.37 -11.33
CA CYS A 221 -4.30 -1.49 -11.57
C CYS A 221 -5.00 -2.82 -11.85
N ALA A 222 -6.31 -2.91 -11.69
CA ALA A 222 -7.08 -4.15 -11.85
C ALA A 222 -8.04 -4.13 -13.05
N ALA A 223 -8.11 -3.01 -13.75
CA ALA A 223 -8.94 -2.86 -14.97
C ALA A 223 -8.57 -3.86 -16.08
N LEU A 224 -7.40 -4.50 -15.97
CA LEU A 224 -6.85 -5.42 -16.97
C LEU A 224 -7.19 -6.89 -16.71
N SER A 225 -7.72 -7.23 -15.53
CA SER A 225 -7.89 -8.63 -15.19
C SER A 225 -9.17 -9.21 -15.78
N GLU A 226 -9.07 -10.43 -16.29
CA GLU A 226 -10.20 -11.26 -16.63
C GLU A 226 -11.18 -11.33 -15.44
N LYS A 227 -12.48 -11.25 -15.72
CA LYS A 227 -13.53 -11.46 -14.71
C LYS A 227 -13.58 -12.94 -14.33
N LYS A 228 -12.68 -13.38 -13.47
CA LYS A 228 -12.74 -14.72 -12.85
C LYS A 228 -13.72 -14.74 -11.69
N ASP A 229 -14.13 -15.95 -11.29
CA ASP A 229 -14.95 -16.14 -10.10
C ASP A 229 -14.23 -15.55 -8.86
N PRO A 230 -14.92 -14.72 -8.05
CA PRO A 230 -14.30 -14.12 -6.86
C PRO A 230 -13.70 -15.14 -5.90
N THR A 231 -14.26 -16.36 -5.81
CA THR A 231 -13.76 -17.41 -4.94
C THR A 231 -12.40 -17.93 -5.42
N GLU A 232 -12.26 -18.16 -6.73
CA GLU A 232 -10.99 -18.55 -7.35
C GLU A 232 -9.92 -17.49 -7.18
N GLU A 233 -10.28 -16.21 -7.40
CA GLU A 233 -9.37 -15.07 -7.20
C GLU A 233 -8.91 -14.95 -5.75
N LEU A 234 -9.81 -15.13 -4.76
CA LEU A 234 -9.44 -15.09 -3.36
C LEU A 234 -8.59 -16.31 -2.95
N GLN A 235 -8.84 -17.50 -3.52
CA GLN A 235 -7.99 -18.66 -3.29
C GLN A 235 -6.57 -18.44 -3.82
N PHE A 236 -6.45 -17.90 -5.02
CA PHE A 236 -5.15 -17.56 -5.60
C PHE A 236 -4.42 -16.48 -4.78
N ALA A 237 -5.11 -15.40 -4.41
CA ALA A 237 -4.55 -14.36 -3.55
C ALA A 237 -4.09 -14.94 -2.20
N THR A 238 -4.91 -15.82 -1.60
CA THR A 238 -4.58 -16.46 -0.32
C THR A 238 -3.29 -17.28 -0.43
N ALA A 239 -3.14 -18.07 -1.49
CA ALA A 239 -1.95 -18.90 -1.70
C ALA A 239 -0.67 -18.05 -1.80
N LEU A 240 -0.70 -16.98 -2.60
CA LEU A 240 0.45 -16.07 -2.74
C LEU A 240 0.80 -15.35 -1.42
N LEU A 241 -0.23 -14.87 -0.73
CA LEU A 241 -0.04 -14.15 0.53
C LEU A 241 0.43 -15.07 1.65
N GLN A 242 -0.08 -16.29 1.75
CA GLN A 242 0.41 -17.26 2.72
C GLN A 242 1.90 -17.53 2.53
N GLU A 243 2.33 -17.79 1.29
CA GLU A 243 3.73 -18.10 1.00
C GLU A 243 4.67 -16.97 1.39
N ILE A 244 4.30 -15.71 1.10
CA ILE A 244 5.15 -14.57 1.45
C ILE A 244 5.14 -14.29 2.97
N MET A 245 3.99 -14.45 3.64
CA MET A 245 3.89 -14.23 5.09
C MET A 245 4.60 -15.33 5.88
N ASP A 246 4.55 -16.58 5.41
CA ASP A 246 5.29 -17.69 6.01
C ASP A 246 6.80 -17.47 5.86
N PHE A 247 7.25 -17.06 4.69
CA PHE A 247 8.65 -16.70 4.45
C PHE A 247 9.12 -15.59 5.40
N MET A 248 8.33 -14.54 5.59
CA MET A 248 8.67 -13.46 6.53
C MET A 248 8.68 -13.96 7.98
N ARG A 249 7.77 -14.84 8.34
CA ARG A 249 7.69 -15.44 9.68
C ARG A 249 8.93 -16.30 9.99
N GLU A 250 9.38 -17.08 9.01
CA GLU A 250 10.64 -17.86 9.12
C GLU A 250 11.88 -16.97 9.31
N LYS A 251 11.86 -15.75 8.76
CA LYS A 251 12.93 -14.76 8.90
C LYS A 251 12.76 -13.85 10.13
N GLU A 252 11.76 -14.12 10.98
CA GLU A 252 11.42 -13.32 12.17
C GLU A 252 11.14 -11.83 11.86
N LEU A 253 10.69 -11.53 10.65
CA LEU A 253 10.30 -10.18 10.20
C LEU A 253 8.83 -9.90 10.56
N ILE A 254 8.51 -8.62 10.70
CA ILE A 254 7.14 -8.15 10.91
C ILE A 254 6.50 -7.86 9.55
N SER A 255 5.51 -8.67 9.21
CA SER A 255 4.72 -8.48 8.00
C SER A 255 3.52 -7.58 8.27
N VAL A 256 3.31 -6.56 7.43
CA VAL A 256 2.11 -5.72 7.44
C VAL A 256 1.35 -6.00 6.16
N LEU A 257 0.08 -6.36 6.26
CA LEU A 257 -0.83 -6.45 5.12
C LEU A 257 -1.76 -5.24 5.15
N HIS A 258 -1.61 -4.34 4.17
CA HIS A 258 -2.48 -3.18 4.02
C HIS A 258 -3.55 -3.43 2.97
N VAL A 259 -4.81 -3.25 3.37
CA VAL A 259 -5.97 -3.41 2.51
C VAL A 259 -6.93 -2.23 2.70
N CYS A 260 -7.02 -1.38 1.69
CA CYS A 260 -7.95 -0.25 1.65
C CYS A 260 -9.08 -0.45 0.63
N ARG A 261 -9.95 0.55 0.46
CA ARG A 261 -11.08 0.54 -0.50
C ARG A 261 -10.90 1.52 -1.65
N GLY A 262 -9.65 1.89 -1.93
CA GLY A 262 -9.28 2.86 -2.94
C GLY A 262 -8.98 4.24 -2.37
N ASN A 263 -8.05 4.93 -3.02
CA ASN A 263 -7.54 6.23 -2.59
C ASN A 263 -7.14 7.11 -3.78
N TRP A 264 -7.88 7.02 -4.87
CA TRP A 264 -7.59 7.78 -6.09
C TRP A 264 -8.38 9.08 -6.22
N SER A 265 -9.39 9.29 -5.36
CA SER A 265 -10.25 10.47 -5.41
C SER A 265 -10.61 10.96 -4.01
N LYS A 266 -10.82 12.28 -3.88
CA LYS A 266 -11.43 12.90 -2.70
C LYS A 266 -12.94 12.64 -2.61
N ASN A 267 -13.59 12.26 -3.71
CA ASN A 267 -14.99 11.88 -3.72
C ASN A 267 -15.14 10.42 -3.27
N GLU A 268 -15.46 10.22 -1.99
CA GLU A 268 -15.64 8.87 -1.44
C GLU A 268 -16.81 8.09 -2.06
N GLY A 269 -17.77 8.77 -2.72
CA GLY A 269 -18.89 8.13 -3.38
C GLY A 269 -18.53 7.25 -4.57
N ILE A 270 -17.34 7.47 -5.18
CA ILE A 270 -16.83 6.66 -6.29
C ILE A 270 -15.88 5.55 -5.83
N LEU A 271 -15.49 5.54 -4.56
CA LEU A 271 -14.64 4.51 -3.98
C LEU A 271 -15.47 3.29 -3.56
N LEU A 272 -14.80 2.16 -3.34
CA LEU A 272 -15.45 0.95 -2.86
C LEU A 272 -15.92 1.11 -1.40
N SER A 273 -16.97 0.39 -1.03
CA SER A 273 -17.52 0.39 0.34
C SER A 273 -18.03 -1.00 0.72
N GLY A 274 -17.92 -1.34 2.00
CA GLY A 274 -18.36 -2.61 2.57
C GLY A 274 -17.49 -3.02 3.75
N SER A 275 -17.99 -3.90 4.61
CA SER A 275 -17.22 -4.46 5.73
C SER A 275 -16.14 -5.42 5.23
N TYR A 276 -15.13 -5.70 6.06
CA TYR A 276 -14.10 -6.70 5.74
C TYR A 276 -14.59 -8.15 5.87
N THR A 277 -15.85 -8.39 6.25
CA THR A 277 -16.43 -9.74 6.43
C THR A 277 -16.10 -10.71 5.30
N PRO A 278 -16.19 -10.35 3.99
CA PRO A 278 -15.86 -11.27 2.91
C PRO A 278 -14.37 -11.64 2.83
N LEU A 279 -13.50 -10.83 3.44
CA LEU A 279 -12.04 -11.06 3.47
C LEU A 279 -11.56 -11.75 4.76
N VAL A 280 -12.42 -11.92 5.76
CA VAL A 280 -12.08 -12.59 7.03
C VAL A 280 -11.50 -13.99 6.81
N PRO A 281 -12.05 -14.85 5.92
CA PRO A 281 -11.46 -16.15 5.65
C PRO A 281 -10.01 -16.06 5.12
N LEU A 282 -9.73 -15.12 4.20
CA LEU A 282 -8.38 -14.86 3.70
C LEU A 282 -7.45 -14.38 4.82
N PHE A 283 -7.84 -13.36 5.57
CA PHE A 283 -7.03 -12.83 6.68
C PHE A 283 -6.72 -13.88 7.74
N SER A 284 -7.72 -14.70 8.07
CA SER A 284 -7.57 -15.83 9.02
C SER A 284 -6.67 -16.94 8.50
N ALA A 285 -6.56 -17.14 7.19
CA ALA A 285 -5.64 -18.09 6.59
C ALA A 285 -4.21 -17.56 6.54
N VAL A 286 -4.04 -16.30 6.13
CA VAL A 286 -2.74 -15.66 5.86
C VAL A 286 -2.02 -15.23 7.15
N LEU A 287 -2.74 -14.72 8.15
CA LEU A 287 -2.25 -14.26 9.45
C LEU A 287 -0.97 -13.40 9.37
N PRO A 288 -1.01 -12.21 8.77
CA PRO A 288 0.12 -11.29 8.83
C PRO A 288 0.37 -10.85 10.28
N SER A 289 1.56 -10.34 10.58
CA SER A 289 1.83 -9.77 11.91
C SER A 289 0.92 -8.59 12.23
N VAL A 290 0.65 -7.76 11.22
CA VAL A 290 -0.22 -6.56 11.32
C VAL A 290 -1.20 -6.52 10.15
N LEU A 291 -2.48 -6.34 10.45
CA LEU A 291 -3.51 -5.99 9.48
C LEU A 291 -3.73 -4.47 9.52
N ALA A 292 -3.20 -3.73 8.54
CA ALA A 292 -3.42 -2.29 8.41
C ALA A 292 -4.67 -2.03 7.56
N LEU A 293 -5.75 -1.63 8.21
CA LEU A 293 -7.08 -1.58 7.62
C LEU A 293 -7.72 -0.19 7.75
N GLU A 294 -8.56 0.16 6.79
CA GLU A 294 -9.28 1.43 6.72
C GLU A 294 -10.52 1.39 7.61
N TYR A 295 -10.56 2.25 8.65
CA TYR A 295 -11.68 2.35 9.60
C TYR A 295 -12.01 3.78 10.03
N SER A 296 -11.42 4.82 9.42
CA SER A 296 -11.70 6.21 9.79
C SER A 296 -13.13 6.64 9.46
N THR A 297 -13.81 5.93 8.56
CA THR A 297 -15.16 6.24 8.12
C THR A 297 -16.10 5.04 8.24
N LYS A 298 -17.43 5.32 8.30
CA LYS A 298 -18.46 4.28 8.34
C LYS A 298 -18.51 3.40 7.08
N ARG A 299 -17.85 3.81 6.01
CA ARG A 299 -17.72 3.05 4.76
C ARG A 299 -17.08 1.67 4.96
N ALA A 300 -16.25 1.54 5.98
CA ALA A 300 -15.56 0.31 6.34
C ALA A 300 -16.41 -0.74 7.08
N GLY A 301 -17.60 -0.38 7.54
CA GLY A 301 -18.39 -1.21 8.44
C GLY A 301 -17.90 -1.12 9.89
N ASP A 302 -18.25 -2.11 10.69
CA ASP A 302 -17.86 -2.24 12.10
C ASP A 302 -16.60 -3.10 12.30
N LEU A 303 -16.01 -2.97 13.48
CA LEU A 303 -14.85 -3.76 13.89
C LEU A 303 -15.22 -5.20 14.28
N ALA A 304 -16.44 -5.43 14.77
CA ALA A 304 -16.91 -6.72 15.23
C ALA A 304 -16.77 -7.77 14.13
N SER A 305 -17.17 -7.43 12.90
CA SER A 305 -17.10 -8.33 11.74
C SER A 305 -15.72 -8.92 11.46
N LEU A 306 -14.65 -8.23 11.88
CA LEU A 306 -13.26 -8.70 11.78
C LEU A 306 -12.80 -9.36 13.08
N LEU A 307 -13.05 -8.71 14.22
CA LEU A 307 -12.44 -9.05 15.51
C LEU A 307 -13.19 -10.14 16.29
N GLU A 308 -14.38 -10.54 15.83
CA GLU A 308 -15.03 -11.78 16.31
C GLU A 308 -14.33 -13.04 15.82
N ASN A 309 -13.50 -12.96 14.77
CA ASN A 309 -12.66 -14.09 14.35
C ASN A 309 -11.51 -14.30 15.34
N GLU A 310 -11.54 -15.41 16.06
CA GLU A 310 -10.60 -15.75 17.12
C GLU A 310 -9.14 -15.81 16.61
N ARG A 311 -8.90 -16.43 15.46
CA ARG A 311 -7.53 -16.54 14.91
C ARG A 311 -6.92 -15.17 14.59
N ILE A 312 -7.71 -14.26 14.03
CA ILE A 312 -7.24 -12.89 13.75
C ILE A 312 -6.96 -12.18 15.08
N ARG A 313 -7.87 -12.26 16.03
CA ARG A 313 -7.76 -11.63 17.34
C ARG A 313 -6.54 -12.12 18.14
N GLU A 314 -6.20 -13.40 18.05
CA GLU A 314 -5.08 -13.99 18.79
C GLU A 314 -3.72 -13.79 18.12
N HIS A 315 -3.66 -13.65 16.80
CA HIS A 315 -2.40 -13.72 16.07
C HIS A 315 -2.02 -12.43 15.35
N CYS A 316 -2.97 -11.51 15.12
CA CYS A 316 -2.71 -10.26 14.39
C CYS A 316 -2.76 -9.04 15.29
N ILE A 317 -1.90 -8.08 15.01
CA ILE A 317 -2.04 -6.71 15.47
C ILE A 317 -2.99 -5.99 14.49
N LEU A 318 -3.94 -5.22 15.00
CA LEU A 318 -4.76 -4.35 14.17
C LEU A 318 -4.06 -2.99 13.98
N GLY A 319 -3.63 -2.69 12.78
CA GLY A 319 -3.29 -1.34 12.34
C GLY A 319 -4.58 -0.60 11.99
N LEU A 320 -5.13 0.08 12.98
CA LEU A 320 -6.44 0.74 12.88
C LEU A 320 -6.31 2.07 12.13
N GLY A 321 -6.96 2.18 10.97
CA GLY A 321 -7.11 3.43 10.25
C GLY A 321 -8.00 4.39 11.03
N VAL A 322 -7.43 5.49 11.51
CA VAL A 322 -8.12 6.51 12.33
C VAL A 322 -8.08 7.89 11.71
N ILE A 323 -7.33 8.06 10.61
CA ILE A 323 -7.20 9.30 9.85
C ILE A 323 -7.64 9.05 8.41
N ASN A 324 -8.58 9.87 7.93
CA ASN A 324 -8.99 9.88 6.52
C ASN A 324 -8.03 10.78 5.70
N PRO A 325 -7.22 10.21 4.80
CA PRO A 325 -6.28 11.02 4.01
C PRO A 325 -6.97 11.91 2.97
N ARG A 326 -8.23 11.64 2.61
CA ARG A 326 -8.94 12.25 1.48
C ARG A 326 -9.65 13.56 1.81
N ILE A 327 -9.92 13.81 3.09
CA ILE A 327 -10.63 15.02 3.55
C ILE A 327 -9.66 16.04 4.14
N ASP A 328 -9.99 17.32 3.98
CA ASP A 328 -9.19 18.43 4.54
C ASP A 328 -9.53 18.71 6.02
N THR A 329 -10.63 18.15 6.53
CA THR A 329 -10.99 18.19 7.96
C THR A 329 -9.98 17.39 8.76
N VAL A 330 -9.44 17.98 9.81
CA VAL A 330 -8.52 17.32 10.75
C VAL A 330 -9.37 16.58 11.79
N GLU A 331 -9.07 15.32 11.99
CA GLU A 331 -9.66 14.49 13.04
C GLU A 331 -9.23 15.05 14.41
N THR A 332 -10.14 15.07 15.38
CA THR A 332 -9.80 15.49 16.73
C THR A 332 -9.21 14.33 17.52
N ARG A 333 -8.33 14.63 18.47
CA ARG A 333 -7.81 13.66 19.44
C ARG A 333 -8.92 12.77 20.01
N GLU A 334 -10.04 13.37 20.45
CA GLU A 334 -11.18 12.66 21.05
C GLU A 334 -11.83 11.69 20.07
N SER A 335 -11.88 12.02 18.78
CA SER A 335 -12.44 11.12 17.76
C SER A 335 -11.51 9.92 17.51
N ILE A 336 -10.21 10.13 17.51
CA ILE A 336 -9.19 9.07 17.36
C ILE A 336 -9.22 8.15 18.59
N VAL A 337 -9.19 8.73 19.80
CA VAL A 337 -9.27 7.97 21.07
C VAL A 337 -10.52 7.11 21.11
N ARG A 338 -11.68 7.66 20.81
CA ARG A 338 -12.95 6.90 20.80
C ARG A 338 -12.88 5.70 19.84
N ARG A 339 -12.30 5.89 18.65
CA ARG A 339 -12.13 4.78 17.68
C ARG A 339 -11.15 3.71 18.20
N ALA A 340 -10.07 4.10 18.86
CA ALA A 340 -9.17 3.18 19.52
C ALA A 340 -9.85 2.42 20.65
N GLU A 341 -10.67 3.08 21.48
CA GLU A 341 -11.43 2.46 22.57
C GLU A 341 -12.49 1.46 22.08
N GLU A 342 -13.08 1.68 20.90
CA GLU A 342 -13.94 0.68 20.26
C GLU A 342 -13.16 -0.62 19.96
N ALA A 343 -11.92 -0.52 19.46
CA ALA A 343 -11.08 -1.68 19.19
C ALA A 343 -10.60 -2.38 20.47
N LEU A 344 -10.35 -1.63 21.54
CA LEU A 344 -9.93 -2.16 22.85
C LEU A 344 -11.01 -3.00 23.54
N GLN A 345 -12.25 -3.00 23.06
CA GLN A 345 -13.28 -3.92 23.54
C GLN A 345 -13.00 -5.37 23.07
N TYR A 346 -12.19 -5.55 22.05
CA TYR A 346 -11.89 -6.85 21.43
C TYR A 346 -10.42 -7.25 21.60
N LEU A 347 -9.50 -6.28 21.66
CA LEU A 347 -8.05 -6.50 21.60
C LEU A 347 -7.34 -5.91 22.82
N PRO A 348 -6.27 -6.54 23.32
CA PRO A 348 -5.37 -5.89 24.26
C PRO A 348 -4.61 -4.74 23.57
N LYS A 349 -4.20 -3.75 24.34
CA LYS A 349 -3.54 -2.53 23.85
C LYS A 349 -2.26 -2.79 23.02
N GLU A 350 -1.55 -3.86 23.32
CA GLU A 350 -0.33 -4.29 22.64
C GLU A 350 -0.60 -4.76 21.20
N GLN A 351 -1.85 -5.12 20.88
CA GLN A 351 -2.29 -5.54 19.57
C GLN A 351 -3.00 -4.43 18.78
N LEU A 352 -2.85 -3.18 19.20
CA LEU A 352 -3.46 -2.03 18.50
C LEU A 352 -2.37 -1.04 18.08
N TRP A 353 -2.23 -0.86 16.76
CA TRP A 353 -1.48 0.22 16.13
C TRP A 353 -2.43 1.28 15.59
N LEU A 354 -1.96 2.51 15.41
CA LEU A 354 -2.76 3.61 14.87
C LEU A 354 -2.12 4.13 13.57
N ASN A 355 -2.90 4.23 12.51
CA ASN A 355 -2.42 4.68 11.22
C ASN A 355 -3.50 5.47 10.44
N PRO A 356 -3.12 6.19 9.38
CA PRO A 356 -4.08 6.65 8.39
C PRO A 356 -4.73 5.48 7.64
N ASP A 357 -5.91 5.68 7.07
CA ASP A 357 -6.60 4.68 6.25
C ASP A 357 -5.79 4.25 5.03
N CYS A 358 -5.03 5.18 4.45
CA CYS A 358 -4.20 4.97 3.27
C CYS A 358 -3.09 6.03 3.20
N GLY A 359 -2.25 5.98 2.15
CA GLY A 359 -1.25 7.01 1.88
C GLY A 359 -1.88 8.36 1.51
N PHE A 360 -1.15 9.46 1.68
CA PHE A 360 -1.62 10.81 1.37
C PHE A 360 -1.43 11.22 -0.10
N ALA A 361 -0.68 10.43 -0.87
CA ALA A 361 -0.40 10.72 -2.28
C ALA A 361 -0.09 9.45 -3.07
N THR A 362 -1.09 8.58 -3.22
CA THR A 362 -1.00 7.31 -3.96
C THR A 362 -0.49 7.51 -5.39
N PHE A 363 -0.88 8.60 -6.03
CA PHE A 363 -0.37 9.06 -7.34
C PHE A 363 0.44 10.34 -7.17
N ALA A 364 1.66 10.33 -7.71
CA ALA A 364 2.60 11.43 -7.55
C ALA A 364 2.03 12.80 -7.95
N ASN A 365 1.29 12.84 -9.07
CA ASN A 365 0.71 14.06 -9.63
C ASN A 365 -0.66 14.45 -9.03
N ARG A 366 -1.23 13.62 -8.15
CA ARG A 366 -2.59 13.81 -7.59
C ARG A 366 -2.62 13.44 -6.11
N PRO A 367 -1.95 14.21 -5.25
CA PRO A 367 -2.06 14.01 -3.81
C PRO A 367 -3.51 14.22 -3.36
N VAL A 368 -4.01 13.35 -2.49
CA VAL A 368 -5.34 13.50 -1.91
C VAL A 368 -5.35 14.52 -0.78
N ASN A 369 -4.17 14.87 -0.25
CA ASN A 369 -4.01 15.91 0.76
C ASN A 369 -2.69 16.68 0.60
N VAL A 370 -2.56 17.80 1.32
CA VAL A 370 -1.38 18.68 1.30
C VAL A 370 -0.63 18.63 2.63
N LEU A 371 0.68 18.82 2.58
CA LEU A 371 1.57 18.66 3.73
C LEU A 371 1.13 19.42 4.99
N PRO A 372 0.68 20.70 4.93
CA PRO A 372 0.23 21.42 6.13
C PRO A 372 -1.01 20.83 6.79
N CYS A 373 -1.92 20.24 6.02
CA CYS A 373 -3.09 19.55 6.56
C CYS A 373 -2.69 18.19 7.16
N ILE A 374 -1.82 17.44 6.47
CA ILE A 374 -1.28 16.16 6.92
C ILE A 374 -0.60 16.35 8.27
N GLU A 375 0.25 17.36 8.41
CA GLU A 375 0.97 17.62 9.65
C GLU A 375 0.02 17.85 10.84
N LYS A 376 -1.05 18.63 10.66
CA LYS A 376 -2.08 18.79 11.70
C LYS A 376 -2.77 17.49 12.06
N LYS A 377 -3.07 16.63 11.08
CA LYS A 377 -3.65 15.31 11.32
C LYS A 377 -2.70 14.41 12.12
N LEU A 378 -1.40 14.43 11.80
CA LEU A 378 -0.39 13.65 12.53
C LEU A 378 -0.18 14.19 13.94
N GLN A 379 -0.31 15.49 14.17
CA GLN A 379 -0.27 16.09 15.49
C GLN A 379 -1.42 15.59 16.38
N GLU A 380 -2.63 15.54 15.85
CA GLU A 380 -3.78 14.98 16.58
C GLU A 380 -3.63 13.49 16.85
N LEU A 381 -3.04 12.75 15.89
CA LEU A 381 -2.69 11.33 16.09
C LEU A 381 -1.70 11.15 17.25
N HIS A 382 -0.67 11.98 17.30
CA HIS A 382 0.32 11.97 18.37
C HIS A 382 -0.32 12.27 19.74
N PHE A 383 -1.14 13.30 19.83
CA PHE A 383 -1.86 13.64 21.06
C PHE A 383 -2.80 12.51 21.53
N ALA A 384 -3.46 11.84 20.58
CA ALA A 384 -4.28 10.68 20.89
C ALA A 384 -3.45 9.49 21.41
N GLN A 385 -2.31 9.22 20.77
CA GLN A 385 -1.39 8.18 21.18
C GLN A 385 -0.84 8.42 22.60
N GLU A 386 -0.36 9.64 22.89
CA GLU A 386 0.15 9.99 24.22
C GLU A 386 -0.92 9.83 25.30
N TYR A 387 -2.15 10.29 25.01
CA TYR A 387 -3.29 10.13 25.90
C TYR A 387 -3.58 8.64 26.18
N LEU A 388 -3.66 7.81 25.13
CA LEU A 388 -3.92 6.38 25.27
C LEU A 388 -2.80 5.66 26.03
N ARG A 389 -1.55 5.99 25.78
CA ARG A 389 -0.40 5.44 26.51
C ARG A 389 -0.42 5.81 27.99
N LYS A 390 -0.84 7.03 28.32
CA LYS A 390 -0.95 7.50 29.70
C LYS A 390 -2.12 6.86 30.46
N GLU A 391 -3.29 6.82 29.85
CA GLU A 391 -4.54 6.37 30.51
C GLU A 391 -4.74 4.85 30.47
N ARG A 392 -4.09 4.15 29.54
CA ARG A 392 -4.22 2.71 29.32
C ARG A 392 -2.88 1.99 29.38
N GLY A 393 -1.77 2.70 29.63
CA GLY A 393 -0.40 2.20 29.70
C GLY A 393 -0.08 1.32 30.90
#